data_6cee9dda1390cab44fdcac3e577cb7fd
#
_entry.id   6cee9dda1390cab44fdcac3e577cb7fd
#
_cell.length_a   1.000
_cell.length_b   1.000
_cell.length_c   1.000
_cell.angle_alpha   90.00
_cell.angle_beta   90.00
_cell.angle_gamma   90.00
#
_symmetry.space_group_name_H-M   'P 1'
#
loop_
_entity.id
_entity.type
_entity.pdbx_description
1 polymer ?
#
loop_
_entity_poly.entity_id
_entity_poly.type
_entity_poly.pdbx_seq_one_letter_code
_entity_poly.pdbx_strand_id
1 'polypeptide(L)'
;SHMVVFRTEDGLVAFDASGAQSGQAVVEALRGWRTDPVHSLVYTHGHLDHVGGSGALIADADNRSYKHPTVFGHENVPRRLERYEKTNEWNILINRRQFGGVSPKHGLGLSHGHPRFLPEETVWPDVVYTDEMSLKVGGLEMEFHHGKGETDDHTWAWVPSKKTLVTGDLVIWVFPNAGNPQKVQRYPLEWASALRQMISYDAELLLPAHGLPIAGKDRIRRVLSDIADVLEALVSETVALMNGGASLNEIIHEVKIDEDKLGLPWLQPL
;
A
#
# COMPACT_ATOMS: atom_id res chain seq x y z
N SER A 1 4.05 -7.02 -2.35
CA SER A 1 2.85 -6.93 -1.49
C SER A 1 2.01 -8.19 -1.53
N HIS A 2 1.06 -8.30 -0.61
CA HIS A 2 0.02 -9.32 -0.64
C HIS A 2 -1.15 -8.89 -1.52
N MET A 3 -1.86 -9.86 -2.09
CA MET A 3 -3.22 -9.67 -2.59
C MET A 3 -4.20 -10.08 -1.50
N VAL A 4 -5.07 -9.19 -1.06
CA VAL A 4 -6.17 -9.52 -0.15
C VAL A 4 -7.43 -9.78 -0.99
N VAL A 5 -8.11 -10.90 -0.76
CA VAL A 5 -9.26 -11.28 -1.59
C VAL A 5 -10.48 -11.62 -0.72
N PHE A 6 -11.61 -11.03 -1.05
CA PHE A 6 -12.91 -11.37 -0.48
C PHE A 6 -13.74 -12.12 -1.52
N ARG A 7 -14.33 -13.24 -1.08
CA ARG A 7 -15.33 -13.96 -1.88
C ARG A 7 -16.72 -13.36 -1.64
N THR A 8 -17.46 -13.14 -2.72
CA THR A 8 -18.85 -12.67 -2.72
C THR A 8 -19.74 -13.61 -3.55
N GLU A 9 -21.02 -13.33 -3.63
CA GLU A 9 -21.95 -14.09 -4.48
C GLU A 9 -21.74 -13.81 -5.98
N ASP A 10 -21.25 -12.60 -6.32
CA ASP A 10 -21.03 -12.15 -7.70
C ASP A 10 -19.57 -12.29 -8.19
N GLY A 11 -18.71 -12.96 -7.41
CA GLY A 11 -17.30 -13.16 -7.73
C GLY A 11 -16.35 -12.69 -6.63
N LEU A 12 -15.12 -12.42 -7.00
CA LEU A 12 -14.06 -12.03 -6.07
C LEU A 12 -13.82 -10.52 -6.11
N VAL A 13 -13.56 -9.93 -4.94
CA VAL A 13 -13.01 -8.57 -4.84
C VAL A 13 -11.59 -8.69 -4.33
N ALA A 14 -10.62 -8.25 -5.14
CA ALA A 14 -9.21 -8.28 -4.83
C ALA A 14 -8.69 -6.87 -4.50
N PHE A 15 -7.83 -6.77 -3.48
CA PHE A 15 -7.05 -5.58 -3.19
C PHE A 15 -5.62 -5.85 -3.57
N ASP A 16 -5.05 -5.00 -4.41
CA ASP A 16 -3.73 -5.06 -5.01
C ASP A 16 -3.48 -6.31 -5.88
N ALA A 17 -2.43 -6.27 -6.66
CA ALA A 17 -2.09 -7.32 -7.63
C ALA A 17 -0.63 -7.79 -7.50
N SER A 18 0.06 -7.38 -6.44
CA SER A 18 1.50 -7.58 -6.29
C SER A 18 2.33 -6.91 -7.40
N GLY A 19 3.60 -7.23 -7.52
CA GLY A 19 4.48 -6.72 -8.56
C GLY A 19 4.45 -7.57 -9.85
N ALA A 20 4.97 -7.03 -10.93
CA ALA A 20 4.99 -7.69 -12.24
C ALA A 20 5.60 -9.10 -12.21
N GLN A 21 6.67 -9.29 -11.44
CA GLN A 21 7.33 -10.61 -11.36
C GLN A 21 6.56 -11.65 -10.55
N SER A 22 5.72 -11.21 -9.62
CA SER A 22 4.95 -12.08 -8.73
C SER A 22 3.48 -12.20 -9.14
N GLY A 23 3.00 -11.38 -10.06
CA GLY A 23 1.60 -11.37 -10.48
C GLY A 23 1.09 -12.74 -10.92
N GLN A 24 1.86 -13.44 -11.74
CA GLN A 24 1.49 -14.80 -12.19
C GLN A 24 1.39 -15.79 -11.02
N ALA A 25 2.36 -15.78 -10.10
CA ALA A 25 2.34 -16.67 -8.93
C ALA A 25 1.17 -16.35 -7.97
N VAL A 26 0.81 -15.07 -7.84
CA VAL A 26 -0.35 -14.65 -7.06
C VAL A 26 -1.64 -15.14 -7.70
N VAL A 27 -1.77 -15.04 -9.02
CA VAL A 27 -2.93 -15.59 -9.75
C VAL A 27 -3.00 -17.11 -9.61
N GLU A 28 -1.91 -17.83 -9.71
CA GLU A 28 -1.86 -19.29 -9.50
C GLU A 28 -2.31 -19.66 -8.09
N ALA A 29 -1.83 -18.95 -7.06
CA ALA A 29 -2.27 -19.14 -5.68
C ALA A 29 -3.78 -18.86 -5.52
N LEU A 30 -4.28 -17.77 -6.12
CA LEU A 30 -5.71 -17.44 -6.15
C LEU A 30 -6.52 -18.58 -6.77
N ARG A 31 -6.07 -19.13 -7.90
CA ARG A 31 -6.76 -20.21 -8.64
C ARG A 31 -6.65 -21.55 -7.94
N GLY A 32 -5.64 -21.78 -7.13
CA GLY A 32 -5.57 -22.91 -6.20
C GLY A 32 -6.62 -22.84 -5.08
N TRP A 33 -7.10 -21.63 -4.77
CA TRP A 33 -8.14 -21.42 -3.76
C TRP A 33 -9.54 -21.29 -4.37
N ARG A 34 -9.72 -20.49 -5.45
CA ARG A 34 -11.03 -20.17 -6.07
C ARG A 34 -10.92 -20.04 -7.58
N THR A 35 -11.98 -20.51 -8.25
CA THR A 35 -12.16 -20.38 -9.70
C THR A 35 -13.13 -19.26 -10.08
N ASP A 36 -13.83 -18.64 -9.11
CA ASP A 36 -14.77 -17.54 -9.37
C ASP A 36 -14.04 -16.37 -10.10
N PRO A 37 -14.74 -15.63 -11.00
CA PRO A 37 -14.15 -14.48 -11.66
C PRO A 37 -13.78 -13.38 -10.66
N VAL A 38 -12.71 -12.64 -10.92
CA VAL A 38 -12.41 -11.41 -10.20
C VAL A 38 -13.35 -10.33 -10.73
N HIS A 39 -14.32 -9.91 -9.92
CA HIS A 39 -15.29 -8.88 -10.25
C HIS A 39 -14.67 -7.48 -10.18
N SER A 40 -13.91 -7.24 -9.10
CA SER A 40 -13.29 -5.93 -8.83
C SER A 40 -11.85 -6.10 -8.37
N LEU A 41 -10.98 -5.22 -8.86
CA LEU A 41 -9.62 -5.02 -8.37
C LEU A 41 -9.54 -3.61 -7.79
N VAL A 42 -9.12 -3.49 -6.54
CA VAL A 42 -8.98 -2.21 -5.83
C VAL A 42 -7.49 -1.98 -5.56
N TYR A 43 -6.94 -0.91 -6.05
CA TYR A 43 -5.59 -0.51 -5.69
C TYR A 43 -5.59 0.24 -4.37
N THR A 44 -4.79 -0.24 -3.42
CA THR A 44 -4.54 0.52 -2.20
C THR A 44 -3.75 1.78 -2.51
N HIS A 45 -2.79 1.70 -3.42
CA HIS A 45 -2.04 2.84 -3.95
C HIS A 45 -1.22 2.44 -5.19
N GLY A 46 -0.59 3.40 -5.86
CA GLY A 46 0.07 3.21 -7.14
C GLY A 46 1.55 2.79 -7.08
N HIS A 47 2.05 2.17 -6.01
CA HIS A 47 3.38 1.56 -6.04
C HIS A 47 3.40 0.29 -6.88
N LEU A 48 4.54 0.01 -7.53
CA LEU A 48 4.67 -1.07 -8.52
C LEU A 48 4.42 -2.46 -7.94
N ASP A 49 4.73 -2.66 -6.69
CA ASP A 49 4.48 -3.93 -6.00
C ASP A 49 3.02 -4.11 -5.56
N HIS A 50 2.15 -3.16 -5.87
CA HIS A 50 0.70 -3.22 -5.68
C HIS A 50 -0.06 -3.27 -7.01
N VAL A 51 0.40 -2.52 -8.02
CA VAL A 51 -0.31 -2.42 -9.30
C VAL A 51 0.34 -3.22 -10.44
N GLY A 52 1.65 -3.47 -10.35
CA GLY A 52 2.43 -4.00 -11.47
C GLY A 52 2.07 -5.42 -11.92
N GLY A 53 1.46 -6.22 -11.04
CA GLY A 53 1.02 -7.58 -11.36
C GLY A 53 -0.38 -7.66 -11.97
N SER A 54 -1.08 -6.54 -12.17
CA SER A 54 -2.47 -6.51 -12.62
C SER A 54 -2.69 -7.11 -14.02
N GLY A 55 -1.70 -7.02 -14.90
CA GLY A 55 -1.75 -7.67 -16.23
C GLY A 55 -1.95 -9.19 -16.14
N ALA A 56 -1.43 -9.83 -15.09
CA ALA A 56 -1.64 -11.27 -14.90
C ALA A 56 -3.11 -11.62 -14.59
N LEU A 57 -3.85 -10.74 -13.91
CA LEU A 57 -5.29 -10.92 -13.67
C LEU A 57 -6.11 -10.77 -14.96
N ILE A 58 -5.70 -9.86 -15.86
CA ILE A 58 -6.34 -9.71 -17.16
C ILE A 58 -6.08 -10.96 -18.01
N ALA A 59 -4.84 -11.42 -18.11
CA ALA A 59 -4.48 -12.62 -18.85
C ALA A 59 -5.23 -13.87 -18.30
N ASP A 60 -5.40 -13.99 -17.00
CA ASP A 60 -6.19 -15.06 -16.39
C ASP A 60 -7.68 -14.96 -16.76
N ALA A 61 -8.25 -13.76 -16.77
CA ALA A 61 -9.64 -13.53 -17.19
C ALA A 61 -9.83 -13.93 -18.65
N ASP A 62 -8.92 -13.52 -19.55
CA ASP A 62 -8.95 -13.89 -20.98
C ASP A 62 -8.88 -15.42 -21.17
N ASN A 63 -7.92 -16.08 -20.51
CA ASN A 63 -7.73 -17.52 -20.59
C ASN A 63 -8.96 -18.33 -20.12
N ARG A 64 -9.77 -17.73 -19.24
CA ARG A 64 -10.98 -18.35 -18.68
C ARG A 64 -12.27 -17.86 -19.33
N SER A 65 -12.18 -16.95 -20.29
CA SER A 65 -13.34 -16.29 -20.90
C SER A 65 -14.22 -15.57 -19.85
N TYR A 66 -13.58 -14.98 -18.84
CA TYR A 66 -14.23 -14.13 -17.84
C TYR A 66 -14.24 -12.67 -18.31
N LYS A 67 -15.19 -11.90 -17.80
CA LYS A 67 -15.12 -10.43 -17.91
C LYS A 67 -13.90 -9.93 -17.13
N HIS A 68 -13.21 -8.93 -17.68
CA HIS A 68 -12.14 -8.25 -16.94
C HIS A 68 -12.69 -7.61 -15.67
N PRO A 69 -11.93 -7.60 -14.57
CA PRO A 69 -12.32 -6.88 -13.36
C PRO A 69 -12.45 -5.40 -13.62
N THR A 70 -13.41 -4.74 -12.96
CA THR A 70 -13.42 -3.28 -12.88
C THR A 70 -12.34 -2.86 -11.87
N VAL A 71 -11.47 -1.94 -12.28
CA VAL A 71 -10.34 -1.48 -11.46
C VAL A 71 -10.68 -0.15 -10.79
N PHE A 72 -10.54 -0.12 -9.48
CA PHE A 72 -10.82 1.04 -8.63
C PHE A 72 -9.54 1.59 -8.00
N GLY A 73 -9.47 2.90 -7.83
CA GLY A 73 -8.36 3.53 -7.11
C GLY A 73 -8.68 4.99 -6.75
N HIS A 74 -7.86 5.57 -5.87
CA HIS A 74 -7.93 7.01 -5.62
C HIS A 74 -7.54 7.80 -6.87
N GLU A 75 -8.07 9.01 -7.06
CA GLU A 75 -7.83 9.84 -8.26
C GLU A 75 -6.34 10.16 -8.52
N ASN A 76 -5.49 10.08 -7.50
CA ASN A 76 -4.05 10.28 -7.64
C ASN A 76 -3.31 9.04 -8.14
N VAL A 77 -3.92 7.85 -8.18
CA VAL A 77 -3.28 6.64 -8.74
C VAL A 77 -2.94 6.84 -10.22
N PRO A 78 -3.86 7.23 -11.12
CA PRO A 78 -3.51 7.53 -12.50
C PRO A 78 -2.41 8.61 -12.62
N ARG A 79 -2.49 9.69 -11.83
CA ARG A 79 -1.48 10.76 -11.82
C ARG A 79 -0.08 10.24 -11.45
N ARG A 80 -0.01 9.28 -10.52
CA ARG A 80 1.23 8.59 -10.15
C ARG A 80 1.76 7.73 -11.28
N LEU A 81 0.92 6.95 -11.95
CA LEU A 81 1.31 6.14 -13.10
C LEU A 81 1.84 7.00 -14.25
N GLU A 82 1.15 8.12 -14.58
CA GLU A 82 1.65 9.10 -15.53
C GLU A 82 3.02 9.66 -15.14
N ARG A 83 3.23 9.96 -13.86
CA ARG A 83 4.53 10.43 -13.37
C ARG A 83 5.61 9.37 -13.57
N TYR A 84 5.32 8.09 -13.33
CA TYR A 84 6.26 7.00 -13.57
C TYR A 84 6.66 6.90 -15.04
N GLU A 85 5.74 7.10 -15.97
CA GLU A 85 6.05 7.16 -17.40
C GLU A 85 6.94 8.37 -17.74
N LYS A 86 6.58 9.55 -17.23
CA LYS A 86 7.34 10.79 -17.47
C LYS A 86 8.74 10.80 -16.88
N THR A 87 8.95 10.09 -15.75
CA THR A 87 10.23 10.06 -15.01
C THR A 87 10.82 8.65 -14.98
N ASN A 88 10.66 7.90 -16.04
CA ASN A 88 11.03 6.49 -16.14
C ASN A 88 12.47 6.21 -15.67
N GLU A 89 13.46 6.87 -16.30
CA GLU A 89 14.89 6.65 -16.03
C GLU A 89 15.26 7.09 -14.62
N TRP A 90 14.66 8.18 -14.14
CA TRP A 90 14.86 8.64 -12.77
C TRP A 90 14.36 7.62 -11.75
N ASN A 91 13.17 7.08 -11.95
CA ASN A 91 12.62 6.06 -11.05
C ASN A 91 13.49 4.78 -11.04
N ILE A 92 13.97 4.34 -12.20
CA ILE A 92 14.91 3.21 -12.28
C ILE A 92 16.19 3.51 -11.49
N LEU A 93 16.76 4.70 -11.66
CA LEU A 93 18.00 5.10 -11.01
C LEU A 93 17.87 5.15 -9.49
N ILE A 94 16.83 5.82 -8.96
CA ILE A 94 16.66 5.97 -7.51
C ILE A 94 16.31 4.64 -6.83
N ASN A 95 15.53 3.79 -7.48
CA ASN A 95 15.22 2.46 -6.93
C ASN A 95 16.47 1.55 -6.92
N ARG A 96 17.33 1.63 -7.93
CA ARG A 96 18.64 0.95 -7.91
C ARG A 96 19.50 1.42 -6.73
N ARG A 97 19.52 2.71 -6.43
CA ARG A 97 20.27 3.25 -5.28
C ARG A 97 19.69 2.80 -3.95
N GLN A 98 18.37 2.80 -3.82
CA GLN A 98 17.68 2.45 -2.56
C GLN A 98 17.78 0.96 -2.24
N PHE A 99 17.71 0.10 -3.24
CA PHE A 99 17.65 -1.35 -3.07
C PHE A 99 18.94 -2.08 -3.49
N GLY A 100 20.05 -1.36 -3.63
CA GLY A 100 21.39 -1.96 -3.78
C GLY A 100 21.68 -2.60 -5.13
N GLY A 101 21.13 -2.09 -6.22
CA GLY A 101 21.42 -2.63 -7.55
C GLY A 101 20.85 -4.02 -7.74
N VAL A 102 19.76 -4.12 -8.42
CA VAL A 102 18.93 -5.31 -8.55
C VAL A 102 19.65 -6.40 -9.35
N SER A 103 20.04 -7.47 -8.67
CA SER A 103 20.43 -8.71 -9.34
C SER A 103 19.21 -9.33 -10.05
N PRO A 104 19.32 -9.87 -11.28
CA PRO A 104 18.22 -10.59 -11.93
C PRO A 104 17.65 -11.75 -11.10
N LYS A 105 18.42 -12.26 -10.13
CA LYS A 105 18.00 -13.37 -9.25
C LYS A 105 17.28 -12.95 -7.96
N HIS A 106 17.43 -11.71 -7.50
CA HIS A 106 16.99 -11.29 -6.16
C HIS A 106 16.35 -9.89 -6.12
N GLY A 107 16.05 -9.28 -7.26
CA GLY A 107 15.61 -7.91 -7.32
C GLY A 107 14.11 -7.72 -7.27
N LEU A 108 13.69 -6.49 -6.95
CA LEU A 108 12.31 -5.99 -6.97
C LEU A 108 11.68 -5.91 -8.38
N GLY A 109 12.16 -6.66 -9.35
CA GLY A 109 11.60 -6.67 -10.68
C GLY A 109 12.22 -5.69 -11.68
N LEU A 110 13.19 -4.92 -11.27
CA LEU A 110 13.93 -4.02 -12.14
C LEU A 110 15.09 -4.79 -12.80
N SER A 111 14.79 -5.82 -13.57
CA SER A 111 15.83 -6.55 -14.31
C SER A 111 16.51 -5.65 -15.34
N HIS A 112 17.82 -5.93 -15.59
CA HIS A 112 18.62 -5.28 -16.65
C HIS A 112 18.07 -5.57 -18.06
N GLY A 113 16.87 -5.33 -18.35
CA GLY A 113 16.23 -5.63 -19.61
C GLY A 113 14.84 -5.02 -19.75
N HIS A 114 14.28 -4.55 -18.66
CA HIS A 114 13.03 -3.78 -18.73
C HIS A 114 13.34 -2.30 -18.90
N PRO A 115 13.11 -1.73 -20.09
CA PRO A 115 13.35 -0.30 -20.34
C PRO A 115 12.31 0.58 -19.64
N ARG A 116 11.28 -0.01 -19.03
CA ARG A 116 10.17 0.70 -18.38
C ARG A 116 10.13 0.40 -16.88
N PHE A 117 10.00 1.47 -16.08
CA PHE A 117 9.76 1.35 -14.64
C PHE A 117 8.34 0.86 -14.36
N LEU A 118 7.34 1.48 -15.01
CA LEU A 118 5.96 1.01 -15.00
C LEU A 118 5.81 -0.10 -16.04
N PRO A 119 5.45 -1.35 -15.65
CA PRO A 119 5.17 -2.43 -16.59
C PRO A 119 4.08 -2.05 -17.58
N GLU A 120 4.23 -2.43 -18.83
CA GLU A 120 3.30 -2.07 -19.90
C GLU A 120 1.91 -2.66 -19.69
N GLU A 121 1.84 -3.83 -19.07
CA GLU A 121 0.62 -4.57 -18.79
C GLU A 121 -0.11 -4.07 -17.54
N THR A 122 0.42 -3.05 -16.85
CA THR A 122 -0.25 -2.48 -15.67
C THR A 122 -1.59 -1.89 -16.06
N VAL A 123 -2.65 -2.34 -15.39
CA VAL A 123 -4.02 -1.87 -15.67
C VAL A 123 -4.28 -0.58 -14.92
N TRP A 124 -4.80 0.40 -15.63
CA TRP A 124 -5.17 1.69 -15.05
C TRP A 124 -6.56 1.61 -14.40
N PRO A 125 -6.85 2.39 -13.34
CA PRO A 125 -8.18 2.45 -12.75
C PRO A 125 -9.26 2.87 -13.77
N ASP A 126 -10.36 2.10 -13.82
CA ASP A 126 -11.58 2.42 -14.59
C ASP A 126 -12.44 3.41 -13.83
N VAL A 127 -12.42 3.32 -12.50
CA VAL A 127 -13.22 4.14 -11.60
C VAL A 127 -12.28 4.77 -10.56
N VAL A 128 -12.35 6.08 -10.44
CA VAL A 128 -11.59 6.83 -9.44
C VAL A 128 -12.52 7.56 -8.47
N TYR A 129 -12.04 7.79 -7.25
CA TYR A 129 -12.74 8.56 -6.23
C TYR A 129 -11.76 9.51 -5.51
N THR A 130 -12.27 10.47 -4.73
CA THR A 130 -11.46 11.49 -4.02
C THR A 130 -11.33 11.18 -2.53
N ASP A 131 -12.39 11.25 -1.78
CA ASP A 131 -12.34 11.16 -0.32
C ASP A 131 -12.81 9.79 0.18
N GLU A 132 -14.03 9.41 -0.21
CA GLU A 132 -14.67 8.16 0.22
C GLU A 132 -15.50 7.56 -0.91
N MET A 133 -15.63 6.24 -0.92
CA MET A 133 -16.51 5.52 -1.83
C MET A 133 -17.00 4.23 -1.18
N SER A 134 -18.25 3.88 -1.45
CA SER A 134 -18.80 2.56 -1.10
C SER A 134 -18.88 1.67 -2.33
N LEU A 135 -18.46 0.42 -2.17
CA LEU A 135 -18.60 -0.63 -3.18
C LEU A 135 -19.39 -1.80 -2.59
N LYS A 136 -20.40 -2.25 -3.33
CA LYS A 136 -21.18 -3.43 -2.96
C LYS A 136 -21.12 -4.46 -4.09
N VAL A 137 -20.64 -5.68 -3.78
CA VAL A 137 -20.51 -6.79 -4.71
C VAL A 137 -21.06 -8.04 -4.05
N GLY A 138 -22.05 -8.70 -4.65
CA GLY A 138 -22.61 -9.96 -4.17
C GLY A 138 -22.97 -9.94 -2.68
N GLY A 139 -23.64 -8.87 -2.23
CA GLY A 139 -24.05 -8.68 -0.84
C GLY A 139 -22.96 -8.21 0.12
N LEU A 140 -21.69 -8.21 -0.27
CA LEU A 140 -20.60 -7.67 0.54
C LEU A 140 -20.43 -6.17 0.29
N GLU A 141 -20.57 -5.37 1.33
CA GLU A 141 -20.35 -3.93 1.32
C GLU A 141 -18.95 -3.61 1.85
N MET A 142 -18.29 -2.66 1.21
CA MET A 142 -16.96 -2.16 1.54
C MET A 142 -16.96 -0.64 1.46
N GLU A 143 -16.36 0.01 2.43
CA GLU A 143 -16.19 1.45 2.49
C GLU A 143 -14.71 1.75 2.22
N PHE A 144 -14.42 2.53 1.17
CA PHE A 144 -13.08 2.98 0.82
C PHE A 144 -12.89 4.40 1.33
N HIS A 145 -11.76 4.63 1.94
CA HIS A 145 -11.36 5.92 2.49
C HIS A 145 -10.00 6.30 1.95
N HIS A 146 -9.86 7.56 1.56
CA HIS A 146 -8.56 8.12 1.25
C HIS A 146 -7.79 8.46 2.53
N GLY A 147 -6.51 8.13 2.57
CA GLY A 147 -5.61 8.52 3.66
C GLY A 147 -4.18 8.68 3.14
N LYS A 148 -3.65 9.90 3.15
CA LYS A 148 -2.24 10.09 2.79
C LYS A 148 -1.35 9.44 3.82
N GLY A 149 -0.23 8.90 3.37
CA GLY A 149 0.76 8.28 4.23
C GLY A 149 2.09 8.19 3.53
N GLU A 150 2.55 6.99 3.23
CA GLU A 150 3.70 6.78 2.37
C GLU A 150 3.52 7.41 0.99
N THR A 151 2.28 7.52 0.53
CA THR A 151 1.90 8.13 -0.73
C THR A 151 0.67 9.04 -0.57
N ASP A 152 0.40 9.86 -1.60
CA ASP A 152 -0.72 10.79 -1.67
C ASP A 152 -1.98 10.20 -2.31
N ASP A 153 -1.94 8.94 -2.72
CA ASP A 153 -2.99 8.23 -3.45
C ASP A 153 -3.53 7.02 -2.68
N HIS A 154 -3.26 6.94 -1.37
CA HIS A 154 -3.51 5.73 -0.61
C HIS A 154 -5.00 5.57 -0.25
N THR A 155 -5.48 4.34 -0.42
CA THR A 155 -6.81 3.85 -0.04
C THR A 155 -6.67 2.83 1.08
N TRP A 156 -7.46 2.96 2.12
CA TRP A 156 -7.75 1.87 3.05
C TRP A 156 -9.24 1.52 3.00
N ALA A 157 -9.60 0.31 3.39
CA ALA A 157 -10.99 -0.13 3.32
C ALA A 157 -11.47 -0.70 4.64
N TRP A 158 -12.75 -0.42 4.95
CA TRP A 158 -13.52 -1.06 5.99
C TRP A 158 -14.54 -2.03 5.39
N VAL A 159 -14.61 -3.23 5.93
CA VAL A 159 -15.59 -4.26 5.55
C VAL A 159 -16.48 -4.56 6.77
N PRO A 160 -17.63 -3.87 6.91
CA PRO A 160 -18.45 -3.88 8.14
C PRO A 160 -18.89 -5.29 8.57
N SER A 161 -19.40 -6.08 7.63
CA SER A 161 -19.91 -7.43 7.92
C SER A 161 -18.83 -8.44 8.34
N LYS A 162 -17.56 -8.10 8.11
CA LYS A 162 -16.38 -8.89 8.49
C LYS A 162 -15.58 -8.25 9.63
N LYS A 163 -15.96 -7.05 10.05
CA LYS A 163 -15.19 -6.22 11.00
C LYS A 163 -13.71 -6.16 10.66
N THR A 164 -13.42 -5.99 9.37
CA THR A 164 -12.08 -6.11 8.82
C THR A 164 -11.62 -4.81 8.20
N LEU A 165 -10.39 -4.40 8.53
CA LEU A 165 -9.64 -3.34 7.85
C LEU A 165 -8.71 -3.95 6.81
N VAL A 166 -8.65 -3.35 5.63
CA VAL A 166 -7.59 -3.56 4.62
C VAL A 166 -6.80 -2.26 4.56
N THR A 167 -5.54 -2.30 4.96
CA THR A 167 -4.79 -1.06 5.25
C THR A 167 -3.75 -0.70 4.21
N GLY A 168 -3.53 -1.56 3.18
CA GLY A 168 -2.40 -1.34 2.28
C GLY A 168 -1.11 -1.15 3.06
N ASP A 169 -0.30 -0.17 2.65
CA ASP A 169 0.98 0.16 3.27
C ASP A 169 0.89 1.18 4.40
N LEU A 170 -0.31 1.53 4.87
CA LEU A 170 -0.44 2.28 6.11
C LEU A 170 -0.02 1.44 7.34
N VAL A 171 0.06 0.10 7.20
CA VAL A 171 0.64 -0.82 8.18
C VAL A 171 1.53 -1.82 7.46
N ILE A 172 2.84 -1.86 7.74
CA ILE A 172 3.84 -2.64 6.98
C ILE A 172 4.82 -3.48 7.84
N TRP A 173 4.58 -3.71 9.10
CA TRP A 173 5.44 -4.51 10.00
C TRP A 173 6.93 -4.07 10.08
N VAL A 174 7.20 -2.82 9.75
CA VAL A 174 8.50 -2.15 9.95
C VAL A 174 8.23 -0.69 10.28
N PHE A 175 9.27 0.03 10.71
CA PHE A 175 9.16 1.46 10.94
C PHE A 175 8.63 2.18 9.68
N PRO A 176 7.59 3.04 9.80
CA PRO A 176 7.00 3.70 8.65
C PRO A 176 8.01 4.59 7.91
N ASN A 177 8.09 4.44 6.61
CA ASN A 177 8.96 5.25 5.76
C ASN A 177 8.38 6.67 5.61
N ALA A 178 8.53 7.49 6.66
CA ALA A 178 7.96 8.83 6.75
C ALA A 178 8.75 9.89 5.94
N GLY A 179 9.88 9.54 5.36
CA GLY A 179 10.69 10.45 4.55
C GLY A 179 11.68 9.71 3.66
N ASN A 180 11.90 10.25 2.46
CA ASN A 180 12.93 9.78 1.55
C ASN A 180 13.40 10.94 0.66
N PRO A 181 14.66 11.38 0.78
CA PRO A 181 15.14 12.59 0.11
C PRO A 181 15.19 12.50 -1.42
N GLN A 182 15.15 11.30 -1.98
CA GLN A 182 15.20 11.07 -3.43
C GLN A 182 13.85 10.80 -4.06
N LYS A 183 12.79 10.68 -3.24
CA LYS A 183 11.44 10.36 -3.70
C LYS A 183 10.48 11.50 -3.38
N VAL A 184 9.22 11.32 -3.77
CA VAL A 184 8.17 12.29 -3.47
C VAL A 184 7.90 12.39 -1.97
N GLN A 185 7.31 13.51 -1.58
CA GLN A 185 6.92 13.78 -0.20
C GLN A 185 6.13 12.63 0.41
N ARG A 186 6.35 12.40 1.70
CA ARG A 186 5.57 11.55 2.59
C ARG A 186 4.72 12.43 3.52
N TYR A 187 3.70 11.85 4.13
CA TYR A 187 2.66 12.58 4.84
C TYR A 187 2.46 12.02 6.25
N PRO A 188 3.45 12.15 7.15
CA PRO A 188 3.43 11.47 8.45
C PRO A 188 2.26 11.87 9.34
N LEU A 189 1.81 13.12 9.36
CA LEU A 189 0.68 13.56 10.18
C LEU A 189 -0.66 13.06 9.62
N GLU A 190 -0.85 13.13 8.31
CA GLU A 190 -2.03 12.58 7.65
C GLU A 190 -2.07 11.06 7.78
N TRP A 191 -0.89 10.41 7.75
CA TRP A 191 -0.76 8.98 8.02
C TRP A 191 -1.23 8.64 9.43
N ALA A 192 -0.73 9.34 10.45
CA ALA A 192 -1.18 9.18 11.82
C ALA A 192 -2.69 9.41 11.97
N SER A 193 -3.23 10.45 11.31
CA SER A 193 -4.66 10.75 11.30
C SER A 193 -5.49 9.58 10.71
N ALA A 194 -5.07 8.99 9.60
CA ALA A 194 -5.74 7.83 9.01
C ALA A 194 -5.72 6.61 9.97
N LEU A 195 -4.58 6.36 10.65
CA LEU A 195 -4.49 5.29 11.65
C LEU A 195 -5.42 5.55 12.84
N ARG A 196 -5.51 6.80 13.33
CA ARG A 196 -6.46 7.19 14.39
C ARG A 196 -7.91 7.00 13.95
N GLN A 197 -8.24 7.32 12.71
CA GLN A 197 -9.56 7.06 12.15
C GLN A 197 -9.87 5.55 12.13
N MET A 198 -8.95 4.70 11.67
CA MET A 198 -9.13 3.24 11.66
C MET A 198 -9.41 2.66 13.05
N ILE A 199 -8.82 3.21 14.10
CA ILE A 199 -9.07 2.79 15.49
C ILE A 199 -10.56 2.93 15.87
N SER A 200 -11.26 3.95 15.35
CA SER A 200 -12.66 4.19 15.66
C SER A 200 -13.63 3.12 15.13
N TYR A 201 -13.22 2.30 14.17
CA TYR A 201 -14.02 1.21 13.61
C TYR A 201 -14.05 -0.06 14.47
N ASP A 202 -13.23 -0.15 15.49
CA ASP A 202 -13.19 -1.28 16.44
C ASP A 202 -13.06 -2.64 15.75
N ALA A 203 -12.15 -2.70 14.77
CA ALA A 203 -11.94 -3.86 13.90
C ALA A 203 -11.48 -5.10 14.68
N GLU A 204 -11.92 -6.27 14.22
CA GLU A 204 -11.50 -7.58 14.75
C GLU A 204 -10.37 -8.22 13.94
N LEU A 205 -10.20 -7.79 12.69
CA LEU A 205 -9.14 -8.25 11.77
C LEU A 205 -8.57 -7.05 11.00
N LEU A 206 -7.24 -7.00 10.86
CA LEU A 206 -6.53 -6.06 10.02
C LEU A 206 -5.64 -6.83 9.04
N LEU A 207 -5.76 -6.50 7.76
CA LEU A 207 -5.06 -7.12 6.64
C LEU A 207 -4.14 -6.09 6.00
N PRO A 208 -2.83 -6.10 6.33
CA PRO A 208 -1.86 -5.21 5.70
C PRO A 208 -1.44 -5.75 4.33
N ALA A 209 -0.86 -4.90 3.49
CA ALA A 209 -0.29 -5.36 2.22
C ALA A 209 1.10 -6.00 2.39
N HIS A 210 1.80 -5.71 3.48
CA HIS A 210 3.07 -6.36 3.84
C HIS A 210 3.03 -6.89 5.27
N GLY A 211 3.59 -8.08 5.49
CA GLY A 211 3.63 -8.74 6.78
C GLY A 211 2.38 -9.55 7.12
N LEU A 212 2.19 -9.89 8.38
CA LEU A 212 1.15 -10.82 8.81
C LEU A 212 -0.17 -10.10 9.12
N PRO A 213 -1.33 -10.76 8.90
CA PRO A 213 -2.61 -10.30 9.42
C PRO A 213 -2.59 -10.11 10.94
N ILE A 214 -3.34 -9.13 11.43
CA ILE A 214 -3.45 -8.83 12.87
C ILE A 214 -4.89 -9.09 13.30
N ALA A 215 -5.08 -10.00 14.24
CA ALA A 215 -6.38 -10.35 14.80
C ALA A 215 -6.50 -9.88 16.26
N GLY A 216 -7.71 -9.41 16.63
CA GLY A 216 -8.08 -8.96 17.95
C GLY A 216 -8.04 -7.45 18.11
N LYS A 217 -9.15 -6.88 18.58
CA LYS A 217 -9.38 -5.44 18.72
C LYS A 217 -8.28 -4.70 19.47
N ASP A 218 -7.90 -5.19 20.62
CA ASP A 218 -6.90 -4.54 21.48
C ASP A 218 -5.51 -4.54 20.84
N ARG A 219 -5.17 -5.63 20.12
CA ARG A 219 -3.90 -5.72 19.41
C ARG A 219 -3.88 -4.77 18.21
N ILE A 220 -4.96 -4.72 17.44
CA ILE A 220 -5.09 -3.78 16.31
C ILE A 220 -4.98 -2.35 16.81
N ARG A 221 -5.76 -1.99 17.85
CA ARG A 221 -5.71 -0.66 18.46
C ARG A 221 -4.30 -0.30 18.90
N ARG A 222 -3.61 -1.22 19.58
CA ARG A 222 -2.24 -1.00 20.03
C ARG A 222 -1.29 -0.73 18.86
N VAL A 223 -1.29 -1.59 17.83
CA VAL A 223 -0.42 -1.44 16.66
C VAL A 223 -0.67 -0.11 15.96
N LEU A 224 -1.93 0.23 15.68
CA LEU A 224 -2.29 1.50 15.03
C LEU A 224 -1.89 2.71 15.88
N SER A 225 -2.09 2.64 17.22
CA SER A 225 -1.70 3.71 18.13
C SER A 225 -0.18 3.89 18.19
N ASP A 226 0.57 2.80 18.34
CA ASP A 226 2.03 2.86 18.41
C ASP A 226 2.64 3.47 17.13
N ILE A 227 2.11 3.11 15.96
CA ILE A 227 2.57 3.69 14.68
C ILE A 227 2.20 5.17 14.59
N ALA A 228 0.97 5.55 14.96
CA ALA A 228 0.56 6.95 14.95
C ALA A 228 1.39 7.81 15.91
N ASP A 229 1.64 7.31 17.15
CA ASP A 229 2.43 8.00 18.17
C ASP A 229 3.84 8.33 17.65
N VAL A 230 4.53 7.38 17.01
CA VAL A 230 5.90 7.63 16.51
C VAL A 230 5.92 8.59 15.32
N LEU A 231 4.91 8.57 14.46
CA LEU A 231 4.79 9.53 13.35
C LEU A 231 4.54 10.95 13.86
N GLU A 232 3.65 11.11 14.84
CA GLU A 232 3.34 12.39 15.47
C GLU A 232 4.56 12.94 16.24
N ALA A 233 5.27 12.09 17.02
CA ALA A 233 6.47 12.47 17.73
C ALA A 233 7.59 12.92 16.79
N LEU A 234 7.84 12.15 15.72
CA LEU A 234 8.85 12.48 14.71
C LEU A 234 8.64 13.87 14.12
N VAL A 235 7.40 14.22 13.77
CA VAL A 235 7.10 15.55 13.23
C VAL A 235 7.20 16.63 14.30
N SER A 236 6.65 16.38 15.49
CA SER A 236 6.67 17.36 16.59
C SER A 236 8.09 17.75 16.97
N GLU A 237 8.99 16.77 17.15
CA GLU A 237 10.39 17.05 17.49
C GLU A 237 11.11 17.75 16.35
N THR A 238 10.91 17.29 15.10
CA THR A 238 11.49 17.96 13.93
C THR A 238 11.09 19.43 13.86
N VAL A 239 9.80 19.72 13.99
CA VAL A 239 9.29 21.10 13.92
C VAL A 239 9.76 21.94 15.11
N ALA A 240 9.86 21.37 16.30
CA ALA A 240 10.40 22.06 17.47
C ALA A 240 11.86 22.50 17.26
N LEU A 241 12.70 21.63 16.73
CA LEU A 241 14.09 21.96 16.39
C LEU A 241 14.17 23.00 15.27
N MET A 242 13.35 22.88 14.21
CA MET A 242 13.27 23.89 13.15
C MET A 242 12.90 25.26 13.69
N ASN A 243 11.91 25.35 14.56
CA ASN A 243 11.47 26.60 15.19
C ASN A 243 12.53 27.16 16.15
N GLY A 244 13.39 26.30 16.72
CA GLY A 244 14.55 26.67 17.51
C GLY A 244 15.74 27.15 16.68
N GLY A 245 15.67 27.09 15.34
CA GLY A 245 16.74 27.51 14.42
C GLY A 245 17.82 26.45 14.17
N ALA A 246 17.55 25.18 14.49
CA ALA A 246 18.47 24.08 14.22
C ALA A 246 18.69 23.88 12.72
N SER A 247 19.93 23.59 12.33
CA SER A 247 20.26 23.20 10.95
C SER A 247 19.76 21.80 10.63
N LEU A 248 19.63 21.47 9.33
CA LEU A 248 19.25 20.13 8.89
C LEU A 248 20.15 19.04 9.49
N ASN A 249 21.44 19.30 9.58
CA ASN A 249 22.39 18.34 10.16
C ASN A 249 22.13 18.10 11.66
N GLU A 250 21.83 19.14 12.42
CA GLU A 250 21.46 19.02 13.84
C GLU A 250 20.16 18.24 13.98
N ILE A 251 19.13 18.57 13.19
CA ILE A 251 17.82 17.87 13.21
C ILE A 251 18.00 16.36 12.97
N ILE A 252 18.77 15.97 11.94
CA ILE A 252 19.01 14.56 11.62
C ILE A 252 19.69 13.80 12.78
N HIS A 253 20.50 14.48 13.57
CA HIS A 253 21.24 13.85 14.67
C HIS A 253 20.51 13.92 16.00
N GLU A 254 19.66 14.93 16.21
CA GLU A 254 18.97 15.16 17.50
C GLU A 254 17.60 14.47 17.57
N VAL A 255 16.83 14.40 16.46
CA VAL A 255 15.53 13.72 16.45
C VAL A 255 15.72 12.23 16.74
N LYS A 256 15.07 11.75 17.79
CA LYS A 256 15.14 10.36 18.23
C LYS A 256 13.75 9.74 18.36
N ILE A 257 13.68 8.48 18.10
CA ILE A 257 12.51 7.66 18.45
C ILE A 257 12.88 6.84 19.67
N ASP A 258 11.94 6.72 20.59
CA ASP A 258 12.07 5.91 21.80
C ASP A 258 12.51 4.48 21.44
N GLU A 259 13.62 4.02 22.06
CA GLU A 259 14.19 2.69 21.81
C GLU A 259 13.22 1.56 22.17
N ASP A 260 12.37 1.75 23.20
CA ASP A 260 11.33 0.78 23.55
C ASP A 260 10.29 0.64 22.42
N LYS A 261 9.97 1.74 21.72
CA LYS A 261 9.10 1.70 20.53
C LYS A 261 9.78 1.00 19.35
N LEU A 262 11.07 1.26 19.11
CA LEU A 262 11.84 0.61 18.04
C LEU A 262 12.03 -0.90 18.28
N GLY A 263 11.92 -1.37 19.52
CA GLY A 263 11.92 -2.79 19.89
C GLY A 263 10.62 -3.54 19.54
N LEU A 264 9.54 -2.83 19.20
CA LEU A 264 8.26 -3.47 18.86
C LEU A 264 8.31 -4.10 17.46
N PRO A 265 7.76 -5.33 17.26
CA PRO A 265 7.84 -6.03 15.98
C PRO A 265 7.30 -5.25 14.77
N TRP A 266 6.36 -4.34 14.98
CA TRP A 266 5.75 -3.51 13.93
C TRP A 266 6.42 -2.15 13.74
N LEU A 267 7.50 -1.86 14.48
CA LEU A 267 8.26 -0.62 14.41
C LEU A 267 9.77 -0.83 14.28
N GLN A 268 10.22 -2.07 14.11
CA GLN A 268 11.65 -2.33 13.92
C GLN A 268 12.14 -1.65 12.63
N PRO A 269 13.27 -0.94 12.68
CA PRO A 269 13.91 -0.43 11.46
C PRO A 269 14.33 -1.58 10.52
N LEU A 270 14.35 -1.29 9.22
CA LEU A 270 14.89 -2.21 8.21
C LEU A 270 16.42 -2.31 8.29
#